data_32b1ad01cf527ce3a06c5a7fa70ed264
#
_entry.id   32b1ad01cf527ce3a06c5a7fa70ed264
#
_cell.length_a   1.000
_cell.length_b   1.000
_cell.length_c   1.000
_cell.angle_alpha   90.00
_cell.angle_beta   90.00
_cell.angle_gamma   90.00
#
_symmetry.space_group_name_H-M   'P 1'
#
loop_
_entity.id
_entity.type
_entity.pdbx_description
1 polymer ?
#
loop_
_entity_poly.entity_id
_entity_poly.type
_entity_poly.pdbx_seq_one_letter_code
_entity_poly.pdbx_strand_id
1 'polypeptide(L)'
;QKNLRVRPSSDEDKIVTKAKEHFEKTLVEISGELVGSVAALEHPTKNLKLNYGEIFLRDNVPVMIYLITQKRYEIVKKFLSVCLELQSTNYQTRGVFPTSFVEEKGKLIGDYGQRSIGRITSADASLWWPILCWFYVNKSGDYSFGKSQSVQRGIQLLLDLVLHPTFEGTPVLFVPDCAFMIDRPMDVWGAP
;
A
#
# COMPACT_ATOMS: atom_id res chain seq x y z
N GLN A 1 16.10 -4.72 -37.59
CA GLN A 1 16.00 -5.83 -36.61
C GLN A 1 14.53 -6.19 -36.49
N LYS A 2 14.11 -7.36 -36.99
CA LYS A 2 12.75 -7.88 -36.84
C LYS A 2 12.61 -8.36 -35.40
N ASN A 3 11.77 -7.69 -34.59
CA ASN A 3 11.31 -8.18 -33.32
C ASN A 3 10.54 -9.48 -33.56
N LEU A 4 11.17 -10.62 -33.36
CA LEU A 4 10.52 -11.92 -33.27
C LEU A 4 9.65 -11.90 -32.00
N ARG A 5 8.38 -11.52 -32.12
CA ARG A 5 7.36 -11.83 -31.13
C ARG A 5 7.14 -13.34 -31.21
N VAL A 6 7.76 -14.09 -30.30
CA VAL A 6 7.40 -15.48 -30.05
C VAL A 6 5.94 -15.48 -29.62
N ARG A 7 5.05 -16.13 -30.37
CA ARG A 7 3.67 -16.36 -29.92
C ARG A 7 3.72 -17.33 -28.75
N PRO A 8 3.11 -17.00 -27.60
CA PRO A 8 2.99 -17.94 -26.49
C PRO A 8 2.33 -19.23 -26.97
N SER A 9 2.67 -20.35 -26.34
CA SER A 9 1.99 -21.61 -26.60
C SER A 9 0.55 -21.54 -26.07
N SER A 10 -0.36 -22.37 -26.60
CA SER A 10 -1.76 -22.42 -26.12
C SER A 10 -1.88 -22.71 -24.61
N ASP A 11 -0.89 -23.34 -24.02
CA ASP A 11 -0.85 -23.65 -22.58
C ASP A 11 -0.38 -22.45 -21.76
N GLU A 12 0.54 -21.64 -22.26
CA GLU A 12 0.92 -20.35 -21.66
C GLU A 12 -0.27 -19.39 -21.60
N ASP A 13 -1.08 -19.30 -22.65
CA ASP A 13 -2.29 -18.48 -22.68
C ASP A 13 -3.32 -18.92 -21.61
N LYS A 14 -3.50 -20.23 -21.41
CA LYS A 14 -4.37 -20.78 -20.37
C LYS A 14 -3.87 -20.43 -18.96
N ILE A 15 -2.56 -20.54 -18.73
CA ILE A 15 -1.96 -20.20 -17.43
C ILE A 15 -2.15 -18.72 -17.14
N VAL A 16 -1.89 -17.85 -18.11
CA VAL A 16 -2.08 -16.39 -17.96
C VAL A 16 -3.54 -16.05 -17.69
N THR A 17 -4.48 -16.67 -18.39
CA THR A 17 -5.91 -16.46 -18.17
C THR A 17 -6.31 -16.85 -16.75
N LYS A 18 -5.91 -18.04 -16.31
CA LYS A 18 -6.18 -18.51 -14.94
C LYS A 18 -5.55 -17.63 -13.87
N ALA A 19 -4.34 -17.14 -14.11
CA ALA A 19 -3.67 -16.21 -13.19
C ALA A 19 -4.45 -14.88 -13.06
N LYS A 20 -4.95 -14.34 -14.18
CA LYS A 20 -5.81 -13.14 -14.17
C LYS A 20 -7.12 -13.37 -13.41
N GLU A 21 -7.77 -14.50 -13.63
CA GLU A 21 -9.00 -14.85 -12.90
C GLU A 21 -8.76 -14.96 -11.38
N HIS A 22 -7.63 -15.54 -10.98
CA HIS A 22 -7.27 -15.61 -9.56
C HIS A 22 -6.93 -14.22 -9.00
N PHE A 23 -6.23 -13.41 -9.76
CA PHE A 23 -5.93 -12.03 -9.37
C PHE A 23 -7.21 -11.21 -9.12
N GLU A 24 -8.20 -11.27 -10.03
CA GLU A 24 -9.47 -10.55 -9.85
C GLU A 24 -10.17 -10.93 -8.53
N LYS A 25 -10.06 -12.19 -8.10
CA LYS A 25 -10.64 -12.66 -6.83
C LYS A 25 -9.94 -12.10 -5.59
N THR A 26 -8.72 -11.59 -5.72
CA THR A 26 -8.00 -10.98 -4.59
C THR A 26 -8.36 -9.50 -4.40
N LEU A 27 -9.02 -8.89 -5.39
CA LEU A 27 -9.42 -7.50 -5.30
C LEU A 27 -10.57 -7.32 -4.30
N VAL A 28 -10.47 -6.30 -3.48
CA VAL A 28 -11.39 -5.99 -2.38
C VAL A 28 -12.12 -4.69 -2.66
N GLU A 29 -13.41 -4.67 -2.37
CA GLU A 29 -14.23 -3.48 -2.39
C GLU A 29 -14.31 -2.84 -1.01
N ILE A 30 -14.26 -1.52 -0.97
CA ILE A 30 -14.56 -0.68 0.18
C ILE A 30 -15.61 0.33 -0.26
N SER A 31 -16.75 0.34 0.43
CA SER A 31 -17.88 1.21 0.11
C SER A 31 -18.34 1.10 -1.36
N GLY A 32 -18.30 -0.11 -1.94
CA GLY A 32 -18.75 -0.39 -3.30
C GLY A 32 -17.75 -0.04 -4.41
N GLU A 33 -16.52 0.31 -4.08
CA GLU A 33 -15.45 0.59 -5.04
C GLU A 33 -14.24 -0.33 -4.79
N LEU A 34 -13.67 -0.86 -5.86
CA LEU A 34 -12.42 -1.64 -5.78
C LEU A 34 -11.28 -0.74 -5.31
N VAL A 35 -10.57 -1.20 -4.28
CA VAL A 35 -9.52 -0.40 -3.64
C VAL A 35 -8.15 -1.06 -3.72
N GLY A 36 -8.06 -2.36 -3.55
CA GLY A 36 -6.78 -3.04 -3.51
C GLY A 36 -6.93 -4.55 -3.48
N SER A 37 -5.84 -5.23 -3.20
CA SER A 37 -5.77 -6.68 -3.12
C SER A 37 -5.38 -7.10 -1.71
N VAL A 38 -5.98 -8.20 -1.23
CA VAL A 38 -5.56 -8.85 0.01
C VAL A 38 -4.41 -9.82 -0.23
N ALA A 39 -3.56 -10.01 0.79
CA ALA A 39 -2.42 -10.91 0.70
C ALA A 39 -2.86 -12.39 0.65
N ALA A 40 -3.95 -12.73 1.31
CA ALA A 40 -4.54 -14.05 1.26
C ALA A 40 -6.07 -13.98 1.42
N LEU A 41 -6.78 -14.71 0.56
CA LEU A 41 -8.19 -15.03 0.79
C LEU A 41 -8.27 -15.92 2.03
N GLU A 42 -9.27 -15.67 2.89
CA GLU A 42 -9.45 -16.33 4.18
C GLU A 42 -8.96 -17.78 4.23
N HIS A 43 -7.97 -18.04 5.08
CA HIS A 43 -7.54 -19.40 5.35
C HIS A 43 -8.50 -20.04 6.35
N PRO A 44 -8.98 -21.28 6.12
CA PRO A 44 -9.97 -21.94 6.98
C PRO A 44 -9.46 -22.31 8.39
N THR A 45 -8.23 -21.99 8.74
CA THR A 45 -7.69 -22.20 10.10
C THR A 45 -8.22 -21.11 11.04
N LYS A 46 -9.41 -21.35 11.56
CA LYS A 46 -10.25 -20.49 12.41
C LYS A 46 -9.61 -19.98 13.72
N ASN A 47 -8.35 -20.30 14.02
CA ASN A 47 -7.74 -20.01 15.32
C ASN A 47 -6.57 -19.04 15.32
N LEU A 48 -6.10 -18.62 14.15
CA LEU A 48 -5.09 -17.57 14.06
C LEU A 48 -5.75 -16.32 13.49
N LYS A 49 -5.88 -15.29 14.31
CA LYS A 49 -6.28 -13.95 13.87
C LYS A 49 -5.12 -13.35 13.06
N LEU A 50 -4.90 -13.88 11.86
CA LEU A 50 -3.93 -13.35 10.92
C LEU A 50 -4.60 -12.19 10.18
N ASN A 51 -3.91 -11.07 10.07
CA ASN A 51 -4.42 -9.89 9.36
C ASN A 51 -4.19 -9.93 7.84
N TYR A 52 -3.97 -11.10 7.25
CA TYR A 52 -3.76 -11.26 5.80
C TYR A 52 -4.98 -10.92 4.93
N GLY A 53 -6.16 -10.81 5.54
CA GLY A 53 -7.38 -10.27 4.91
C GLY A 53 -7.40 -8.74 4.82
N GLU A 54 -6.40 -8.04 5.36
CA GLU A 54 -6.26 -6.60 5.21
C GLU A 54 -5.51 -6.23 3.91
N ILE A 55 -5.69 -5.00 3.47
CA ILE A 55 -4.99 -4.45 2.30
C ILE A 55 -3.68 -3.85 2.79
N PHE A 56 -2.55 -4.52 2.51
CA PHE A 56 -1.22 -4.04 2.87
C PHE A 56 -0.71 -3.04 1.85
N LEU A 57 -0.23 -1.89 2.31
CA LEU A 57 0.22 -0.82 1.41
C LEU A 57 1.40 -1.27 0.56
N ARG A 58 2.47 -1.79 1.18
CA ARG A 58 3.67 -2.25 0.47
C ARG A 58 3.37 -3.36 -0.53
N ASP A 59 2.59 -4.37 -0.13
CA ASP A 59 2.26 -5.52 -0.96
C ASP A 59 1.38 -5.12 -2.17
N ASN A 60 0.61 -4.04 -2.03
CA ASN A 60 -0.20 -3.52 -3.12
C ASN A 60 0.58 -2.68 -4.14
N VAL A 61 1.83 -2.29 -3.88
CA VAL A 61 2.60 -1.51 -4.86
C VAL A 61 2.75 -2.22 -6.21
N PRO A 62 3.22 -3.47 -6.30
CA PRO A 62 3.28 -4.18 -7.57
C PRO A 62 1.89 -4.42 -8.18
N VAL A 63 0.87 -4.64 -7.37
CA VAL A 63 -0.53 -4.76 -7.80
C VAL A 63 -0.99 -3.47 -8.50
N MET A 64 -0.75 -2.33 -7.87
CA MET A 64 -1.12 -1.03 -8.43
C MET A 64 -0.34 -0.70 -9.71
N ILE A 65 0.95 -1.04 -9.77
CA ILE A 65 1.75 -0.90 -11.00
C ILE A 65 1.14 -1.77 -12.11
N TYR A 66 0.77 -3.01 -11.83
CA TYR A 66 0.09 -3.88 -12.79
C TYR A 66 -1.23 -3.25 -13.26
N LEU A 67 -2.09 -2.77 -12.35
CA LEU A 67 -3.35 -2.12 -12.68
C LEU A 67 -3.16 -0.87 -13.54
N ILE A 68 -2.11 -0.07 -13.29
CA ILE A 68 -1.73 1.06 -14.14
C ILE A 68 -1.40 0.57 -15.57
N THR A 69 -0.67 -0.53 -15.73
CA THR A 69 -0.38 -1.09 -17.06
C THR A 69 -1.64 -1.56 -17.79
N GLN A 70 -2.65 -1.99 -17.03
CA GLN A 70 -3.97 -2.37 -17.55
C GLN A 70 -4.92 -1.17 -17.73
N LYS A 71 -4.48 0.05 -17.44
CA LYS A 71 -5.25 1.31 -17.48
C LYS A 71 -6.46 1.33 -16.53
N ARG A 72 -6.43 0.54 -15.47
CA ARG A 72 -7.47 0.53 -14.41
C ARG A 72 -7.16 1.60 -13.37
N TYR A 73 -7.13 2.84 -13.82
CA TYR A 73 -6.66 4.00 -13.06
C TYR A 73 -7.57 4.34 -11.87
N GLU A 74 -8.86 4.05 -11.97
CA GLU A 74 -9.85 4.29 -10.93
C GLU A 74 -9.52 3.54 -9.63
N ILE A 75 -9.10 2.27 -9.73
CA ILE A 75 -8.73 1.46 -8.57
C ILE A 75 -7.48 2.04 -7.89
N VAL A 76 -6.49 2.42 -8.70
CA VAL A 76 -5.24 2.99 -8.19
C VAL A 76 -5.50 4.35 -7.51
N LYS A 77 -6.33 5.20 -8.11
CA LYS A 77 -6.74 6.47 -7.53
C LYS A 77 -7.45 6.27 -6.20
N LYS A 78 -8.37 5.30 -6.15
CA LYS A 78 -9.11 4.98 -4.91
C LYS A 78 -8.16 4.49 -3.83
N PHE A 79 -7.25 3.56 -4.15
CA PHE A 79 -6.21 3.09 -3.23
C PHE A 79 -5.39 4.25 -2.66
N LEU A 80 -4.86 5.12 -3.51
CA LEU A 80 -4.08 6.29 -3.10
C LEU A 80 -4.88 7.23 -2.20
N SER A 81 -6.16 7.43 -2.52
CA SER A 81 -7.06 8.30 -1.74
C SER A 81 -7.35 7.73 -0.37
N VAL A 82 -7.62 6.42 -0.27
CA VAL A 82 -7.86 5.73 1.00
C VAL A 82 -6.62 5.77 1.89
N CYS A 83 -5.44 5.49 1.32
CA CYS A 83 -4.19 5.61 2.07
C CYS A 83 -3.99 7.02 2.61
N LEU A 84 -4.30 8.05 1.80
CA LEU A 84 -4.17 9.45 2.19
C LEU A 84 -5.15 9.84 3.30
N GLU A 85 -6.39 9.34 3.26
CA GLU A 85 -7.38 9.53 4.31
C GLU A 85 -6.91 8.94 5.64
N LEU A 86 -6.18 7.82 5.57
CA LEU A 86 -5.61 7.12 6.72
C LEU A 86 -4.22 7.63 7.12
N GLN A 87 -3.65 8.63 6.45
CA GLN A 87 -2.36 9.15 6.88
C GLN A 87 -2.43 9.66 8.33
N SER A 88 -1.48 9.25 9.16
CA SER A 88 -1.52 9.57 10.59
C SER A 88 -1.47 11.07 10.85
N THR A 89 -2.36 11.54 11.70
CA THR A 89 -2.40 12.91 12.24
C THR A 89 -1.94 12.98 13.69
N ASN A 90 -1.62 11.84 14.31
CA ASN A 90 -1.10 11.78 15.67
C ASN A 90 0.24 12.51 15.76
N TYR A 91 0.47 13.22 16.84
CA TYR A 91 1.68 14.03 17.03
C TYR A 91 2.98 13.24 16.81
N GLN A 92 3.05 12.00 17.33
CA GLN A 92 4.26 11.17 17.28
C GLN A 92 4.50 10.50 15.93
N THR A 93 3.42 10.24 15.17
CA THR A 93 3.48 9.48 13.92
C THR A 93 2.94 10.28 12.74
N ARG A 94 2.83 11.59 12.90
CA ARG A 94 2.25 12.50 11.91
C ARG A 94 2.97 12.37 10.57
N GLY A 95 2.20 12.05 9.53
CA GLY A 95 2.72 11.87 8.18
C GLY A 95 2.98 10.41 7.79
N VAL A 96 2.96 9.48 8.75
CA VAL A 96 3.10 8.04 8.46
C VAL A 96 1.85 7.52 7.78
N PHE A 97 2.02 6.71 6.76
CA PHE A 97 0.92 5.93 6.15
C PHE A 97 0.74 4.59 6.87
N PRO A 98 -0.46 4.00 6.86
CA PRO A 98 -0.69 2.72 7.52
C PRO A 98 0.11 1.60 6.84
N THR A 99 0.47 0.58 7.61
CA THR A 99 1.04 -0.68 7.09
C THR A 99 -0.01 -1.44 6.29
N SER A 100 -1.23 -1.50 6.83
CA SER A 100 -2.40 -2.12 6.21
C SER A 100 -3.67 -1.38 6.61
N PHE A 101 -4.78 -1.69 5.96
CA PHE A 101 -6.08 -1.15 6.29
C PHE A 101 -7.21 -2.11 5.91
N VAL A 102 -8.36 -1.91 6.53
CA VAL A 102 -9.56 -2.70 6.32
C VAL A 102 -10.81 -1.86 6.58
N GLU A 103 -11.94 -2.26 6.01
CA GLU A 103 -13.25 -1.74 6.40
C GLU A 103 -13.91 -2.68 7.40
N GLU A 104 -14.22 -2.18 8.58
CA GLU A 104 -14.96 -2.91 9.60
C GLU A 104 -16.25 -2.15 9.96
N LYS A 105 -17.40 -2.79 9.77
CA LYS A 105 -18.72 -2.19 10.06
C LYS A 105 -18.95 -0.83 9.41
N GLY A 106 -18.51 -0.69 8.16
CA GLY A 106 -18.62 0.55 7.39
C GLY A 106 -17.66 1.65 7.81
N LYS A 107 -16.65 1.33 8.64
CA LYS A 107 -15.61 2.27 9.07
C LYS A 107 -14.25 1.81 8.55
N LEU A 108 -13.55 2.71 7.92
CA LEU A 108 -12.17 2.50 7.46
C LEU A 108 -11.21 2.56 8.65
N ILE A 109 -10.37 1.54 8.80
CA ILE A 109 -9.41 1.41 9.91
C ILE A 109 -8.03 1.15 9.34
N GLY A 110 -7.07 2.03 9.67
CA GLY A 110 -5.65 1.84 9.37
C GLY A 110 -4.92 1.13 10.51
N ASP A 111 -4.00 0.25 10.15
CA ASP A 111 -3.07 -0.39 11.07
C ASP A 111 -1.67 0.20 10.91
N TYR A 112 -1.13 0.68 12.01
CA TYR A 112 0.24 1.23 12.09
C TYR A 112 1.16 0.27 12.87
N GLY A 113 0.84 -1.03 12.87
CA GLY A 113 1.56 -2.10 13.55
C GLY A 113 0.91 -2.60 14.84
N GLN A 114 -0.23 -2.05 15.28
CA GLN A 114 -0.89 -2.49 16.52
C GLN A 114 -1.65 -3.81 16.35
N ARG A 115 -2.15 -4.07 15.14
CA ARG A 115 -3.03 -5.21 14.82
C ARG A 115 -2.28 -6.38 14.21
N SER A 116 -1.11 -6.13 13.64
CA SER A 116 -0.33 -7.16 12.96
C SER A 116 0.24 -8.20 13.90
N ILE A 117 0.51 -9.38 13.34
CA ILE A 117 1.19 -10.46 14.05
C ILE A 117 2.56 -9.96 14.50
N GLY A 118 2.87 -10.15 15.80
CA GLY A 118 4.13 -9.68 16.36
C GLY A 118 4.24 -8.17 16.53
N ARG A 119 3.14 -7.40 16.33
CA ARG A 119 3.13 -5.95 16.43
C ARG A 119 4.24 -5.30 15.60
N ILE A 120 4.25 -5.62 14.31
CA ILE A 120 5.25 -5.12 13.37
C ILE A 120 4.64 -4.10 12.41
N THR A 121 5.45 -3.15 11.97
CA THR A 121 5.08 -2.14 10.98
C THR A 121 6.08 -2.14 9.83
N SER A 122 5.59 -1.83 8.64
CA SER A 122 6.41 -1.74 7.44
C SER A 122 7.09 -0.37 7.38
N ALA A 123 8.41 -0.34 7.53
CA ALA A 123 9.18 0.91 7.57
C ALA A 123 9.14 1.68 6.23
N ASP A 124 9.05 0.96 5.12
CA ASP A 124 9.07 1.53 3.77
C ASP A 124 7.68 1.87 3.19
N ALA A 125 6.58 1.40 3.82
CA ALA A 125 5.23 1.62 3.31
C ALA A 125 4.95 3.10 3.00
N SER A 126 5.34 4.00 3.91
CA SER A 126 5.13 5.43 3.76
C SER A 126 5.90 6.04 2.57
N LEU A 127 7.06 5.49 2.24
CA LEU A 127 7.88 5.96 1.12
C LEU A 127 7.34 5.50 -0.24
N TRP A 128 6.67 4.35 -0.27
CA TRP A 128 6.07 3.84 -1.51
C TRP A 128 4.87 4.65 -1.97
N TRP A 129 4.12 5.27 -1.06
CA TRP A 129 2.91 6.01 -1.45
C TRP A 129 3.18 7.17 -2.42
N PRO A 130 4.13 8.12 -2.16
CA PRO A 130 4.41 9.21 -3.09
C PRO A 130 5.02 8.72 -4.41
N ILE A 131 5.82 7.64 -4.38
CA ILE A 131 6.37 7.02 -5.59
C ILE A 131 5.24 6.49 -6.47
N LEU A 132 4.30 5.76 -5.87
CA LEU A 132 3.14 5.23 -6.58
C LEU A 132 2.22 6.35 -7.09
N CYS A 133 2.01 7.40 -6.29
CA CYS A 133 1.24 8.58 -6.67
C CYS A 133 1.86 9.27 -7.89
N TRP A 134 3.17 9.47 -7.89
CA TRP A 134 3.90 10.02 -9.04
C TRP A 134 3.72 9.13 -10.28
N PHE A 135 3.86 7.81 -10.12
CA PHE A 135 3.71 6.87 -11.22
C PHE A 135 2.29 6.89 -11.80
N TYR A 136 1.27 6.91 -10.93
CA TYR A 136 -0.13 7.04 -11.32
C TYR A 136 -0.37 8.32 -12.12
N VAL A 137 0.01 9.48 -11.59
CA VAL A 137 -0.22 10.78 -12.22
C VAL A 137 0.41 10.84 -13.61
N ASN A 138 1.66 10.37 -13.73
CA ASN A 138 2.37 10.40 -15.02
C ASN A 138 1.77 9.43 -16.06
N LYS A 139 1.22 8.31 -15.64
CA LYS A 139 0.65 7.31 -16.57
C LYS A 139 -0.81 7.58 -16.92
N SER A 140 -1.59 8.09 -15.99
CA SER A 140 -3.00 8.42 -16.19
C SER A 140 -3.21 9.80 -16.82
N GLY A 141 -2.30 10.74 -16.60
CA GLY A 141 -2.47 12.15 -16.94
C GLY A 141 -3.34 12.92 -15.94
N ASP A 142 -3.72 12.31 -14.80
CA ASP A 142 -4.55 12.97 -13.78
C ASP A 142 -3.73 13.93 -12.92
N TYR A 143 -3.25 14.99 -13.54
CA TYR A 143 -2.51 16.04 -12.85
C TYR A 143 -3.36 16.79 -11.82
N SER A 144 -4.68 16.78 -11.97
CA SER A 144 -5.60 17.41 -11.01
C SER A 144 -5.55 16.72 -9.66
N PHE A 145 -5.49 15.39 -9.64
CA PHE A 145 -5.28 14.60 -8.41
C PHE A 145 -3.93 14.94 -7.77
N GLY A 146 -2.83 14.86 -8.53
CA GLY A 146 -1.50 15.14 -8.00
C GLY A 146 -1.34 16.57 -7.46
N LYS A 147 -2.03 17.55 -8.05
CA LYS A 147 -2.00 18.95 -7.63
C LYS A 147 -3.02 19.27 -6.52
N SER A 148 -3.87 18.33 -6.13
CA SER A 148 -4.87 18.57 -5.09
C SER A 148 -4.21 18.94 -3.77
N GLN A 149 -4.87 19.80 -2.99
CA GLN A 149 -4.35 20.26 -1.71
C GLN A 149 -4.10 19.10 -0.73
N SER A 150 -4.96 18.08 -0.76
CA SER A 150 -4.84 16.89 0.09
C SER A 150 -3.58 16.09 -0.23
N VAL A 151 -3.32 15.80 -1.51
CA VAL A 151 -2.13 15.07 -1.96
C VAL A 151 -0.86 15.86 -1.62
N GLN A 152 -0.82 17.15 -1.94
CA GLN A 152 0.33 18.01 -1.64
C GLN A 152 0.59 18.09 -0.14
N ARG A 153 -0.49 18.19 0.67
CA ARG A 153 -0.36 18.19 2.14
C ARG A 153 0.15 16.84 2.66
N GLY A 154 -0.33 15.72 2.12
CA GLY A 154 0.12 14.40 2.50
C GLY A 154 1.61 14.20 2.21
N ILE A 155 2.07 14.60 1.03
CA ILE A 155 3.50 14.56 0.67
C ILE A 155 4.32 15.45 1.62
N GLN A 156 3.85 16.67 1.89
CA GLN A 156 4.55 17.59 2.80
C GLN A 156 4.70 16.98 4.19
N LEU A 157 3.64 16.40 4.77
CA LEU A 157 3.70 15.77 6.08
C LEU A 157 4.71 14.62 6.13
N LEU A 158 4.79 13.83 5.08
CA LEU A 158 5.80 12.78 4.97
C LEU A 158 7.22 13.35 4.88
N LEU A 159 7.41 14.39 4.06
CA LEU A 159 8.72 15.04 3.94
C LEU A 159 9.16 15.73 5.26
N ASP A 160 8.24 16.39 5.95
CA ASP A 160 8.50 16.98 7.28
C ASP A 160 8.96 15.91 8.28
N LEU A 161 8.39 14.69 8.20
CA LEU A 161 8.79 13.55 9.02
C LEU A 161 10.19 13.05 8.64
N VAL A 162 10.44 12.80 7.35
CA VAL A 162 11.68 12.20 6.86
C VAL A 162 12.87 13.15 6.98
N LEU A 163 12.64 14.43 6.79
CA LEU A 163 13.68 15.49 6.82
C LEU A 163 13.80 16.18 8.17
N HIS A 164 13.14 15.66 9.21
CA HIS A 164 13.20 16.28 10.53
C HIS A 164 14.64 16.31 11.06
N PRO A 165 15.14 17.45 11.56
CA PRO A 165 16.53 17.59 11.98
C PRO A 165 16.91 16.71 13.18
N THR A 166 15.94 16.32 14.00
CA THR A 166 16.11 15.31 15.05
C THR A 166 15.57 13.96 14.60
N PHE A 167 16.09 13.45 13.51
CA PHE A 167 15.70 12.16 12.95
C PHE A 167 15.83 11.02 13.98
N GLU A 168 16.69 11.16 14.95
CA GLU A 168 16.81 10.29 16.12
C GLU A 168 15.50 10.18 16.93
N GLY A 169 14.66 11.22 16.90
CA GLY A 169 13.34 11.24 17.54
C GLY A 169 12.22 10.62 16.68
N THR A 170 12.51 10.21 15.44
CA THR A 170 11.56 9.56 14.56
C THR A 170 11.95 8.10 14.32
N PRO A 171 11.75 7.21 15.30
CA PRO A 171 12.10 5.80 15.19
C PRO A 171 11.45 5.09 14.02
N VAL A 172 10.38 5.69 13.45
CA VAL A 172 9.58 5.16 12.33
C VAL A 172 10.41 4.81 11.10
N LEU A 173 11.53 5.49 10.88
CA LEU A 173 12.37 5.29 9.70
C LEU A 173 13.79 4.84 10.07
N PHE A 174 14.10 4.78 11.35
CA PHE A 174 15.42 4.37 11.79
C PHE A 174 15.54 2.85 11.74
N VAL A 175 16.29 2.40 10.77
CA VAL A 175 16.64 0.99 10.57
C VAL A 175 18.14 0.86 10.82
N PRO A 176 18.58 0.35 11.97
CA PRO A 176 20.00 0.30 12.34
C PRO A 176 20.89 -0.43 11.33
N ASP A 177 20.31 -1.31 10.55
CA ASP A 177 20.95 -2.11 9.52
C ASP A 177 20.76 -1.55 8.10
N CYS A 178 20.21 -0.35 7.96
CA CYS A 178 19.88 0.29 6.69
C CYS A 178 18.89 -0.52 5.80
N ALA A 179 18.15 -1.44 6.35
CA ALA A 179 17.21 -2.28 5.63
C ALA A 179 15.80 -1.70 5.68
N PHE A 180 15.48 -0.81 4.75
CA PHE A 180 14.16 -0.13 4.67
C PHE A 180 12.97 -1.06 4.43
N MET A 181 13.22 -2.27 3.97
CA MET A 181 12.18 -3.26 3.65
C MET A 181 11.90 -4.25 4.77
N ILE A 182 12.45 -4.06 5.95
CA ILE A 182 12.26 -4.95 7.09
C ILE A 182 11.12 -4.46 7.97
N ASP A 183 10.26 -5.39 8.33
CA ASP A 183 9.24 -5.17 9.35
C ASP A 183 9.89 -5.04 10.73
N ARG A 184 9.40 -4.15 11.55
CA ARG A 184 9.95 -3.85 12.87
C ARG A 184 8.90 -4.02 13.96
N PRO A 185 9.26 -4.61 15.11
CA PRO A 185 8.37 -4.63 16.28
C PRO A 185 8.01 -3.23 16.75
N MET A 186 6.76 -3.04 17.14
CA MET A 186 6.24 -1.75 17.63
C MET A 186 6.97 -1.21 18.86
N ASP A 187 7.52 -2.09 19.68
CA ASP A 187 8.22 -1.70 20.92
C ASP A 187 9.51 -0.92 20.64
N VAL A 188 10.10 -1.10 19.46
CA VAL A 188 11.27 -0.34 19.01
C VAL A 188 10.90 1.12 18.70
N TRP A 189 9.62 1.41 18.56
CA TRP A 189 9.11 2.70 18.12
C TRP A 189 8.73 3.64 19.27
N GLY A 190 8.91 3.21 20.51
CA GLY A 190 8.53 4.03 21.65
C GLY A 190 7.04 4.38 21.68
N ALA A 191 6.19 3.60 21.03
CA ALA A 191 4.76 3.75 21.15
C ALA A 191 4.32 3.37 22.56
N PRO A 192 3.48 4.16 23.23
CA PRO A 192 3.03 3.91 24.59
C PRO A 192 2.23 2.63 24.72
#